data_fa39535a77a50ad93c17551a99de5c72
#
_entry.id   fa39535a77a50ad93c17551a99de5c72
#
_cell.length_a   1.000
_cell.length_b   1.000
_cell.length_c   1.000
_cell.angle_alpha   90.00
_cell.angle_beta   90.00
_cell.angle_gamma   90.00
#
_symmetry.space_group_name_H-M   'P 1'
#
loop_
_entity.id
_entity.type
_entity.pdbx_description
1 polymer ?
#
loop_
_entity_poly.entity_id
_entity_poly.type
_entity_poly.pdbx_seq_one_letter_code
_entity_poly.pdbx_strand_id
1 'polypeptide(L)'
;APVDIQAQGEVIVKQGERITARHIRKIEGGKVKSLDMPKEALFGQVIAKDILDKSTGEIVVEANTVIDEETLPILEELNLAEIETLYINDIESGPYIADTLRADSTTNEIEALVEIYRMMRPGEPPTKEAATTLFNNLFFNAERYDLSAVGRMKFNKRLGIEGSEGNSILSDDDILSTLK
;
A
#
# COMPACT_ATOMS: atom_id res chain seq x y z
N ALA A 1 7.59 -11.52 17.05
CA ALA A 1 6.51 -10.85 17.80
C ALA A 1 7.06 -9.54 18.37
N PRO A 2 6.34 -8.42 18.25
CA PRO A 2 6.77 -7.14 18.81
C PRO A 2 6.64 -7.07 20.34
N VAL A 3 5.75 -7.86 20.91
CA VAL A 3 5.52 -8.02 22.34
C VAL A 3 5.30 -9.49 22.68
N ASP A 4 5.29 -9.82 23.97
CA ASP A 4 4.89 -11.16 24.42
C ASP A 4 3.40 -11.38 24.12
N ILE A 5 3.10 -12.42 23.35
CA ILE A 5 1.72 -12.80 23.03
C ILE A 5 1.27 -13.85 24.04
N GLN A 6 0.24 -13.52 24.80
CA GLN A 6 -0.33 -14.39 25.83
C GLN A 6 -1.76 -14.79 25.49
N ALA A 7 -2.12 -16.01 25.75
CA ALA A 7 -3.50 -16.47 25.74
C ALA A 7 -3.76 -17.37 26.96
N GLN A 8 -4.88 -17.12 27.62
CA GLN A 8 -5.30 -17.88 28.81
C GLN A 8 -4.26 -17.92 29.95
N GLY A 9 -3.42 -16.85 30.04
CA GLY A 9 -2.37 -16.74 31.07
C GLY A 9 -1.06 -17.46 30.75
N GLU A 10 -0.94 -18.07 29.57
CA GLU A 10 0.27 -18.69 29.07
C GLU A 10 0.91 -17.88 27.95
N VAL A 11 2.23 -17.64 28.00
CA VAL A 11 2.97 -16.98 26.94
C VAL A 11 3.11 -17.94 25.76
N ILE A 12 2.49 -17.59 24.62
CA ILE A 12 2.53 -18.39 23.39
C ILE A 12 3.77 -18.06 22.57
N VAL A 13 4.12 -16.77 22.49
CA VAL A 13 5.27 -16.25 21.72
C VAL A 13 5.92 -15.15 22.53
N LYS A 14 7.23 -15.20 22.69
CA LYS A 14 8.00 -14.13 23.35
C LYS A 14 8.32 -12.99 22.42
N GLN A 15 8.54 -11.81 22.98
CA GLN A 15 9.04 -10.66 22.24
C GLN A 15 10.33 -11.03 21.47
N GLY A 16 10.43 -10.58 20.21
CA GLY A 16 11.54 -10.88 19.31
C GLY A 16 11.50 -12.28 18.67
N GLU A 17 10.60 -13.18 19.11
CA GLU A 17 10.49 -14.52 18.56
C GLU A 17 9.67 -14.51 17.25
N ARG A 18 10.04 -15.38 16.30
CA ARG A 18 9.31 -15.53 15.03
C ARG A 18 7.97 -16.23 15.26
N ILE A 19 6.90 -15.63 14.77
CA ILE A 19 5.57 -16.24 14.80
C ILE A 19 5.51 -17.35 13.73
N THR A 20 5.17 -18.56 14.16
CA THR A 20 5.03 -19.74 13.31
C THR A 20 3.56 -20.12 13.14
N ALA A 21 3.23 -20.95 12.14
CA ALA A 21 1.87 -21.46 11.92
C ALA A 21 1.29 -22.17 13.16
N ARG A 22 2.15 -22.79 14.01
CA ARG A 22 1.74 -23.38 15.27
C ARG A 22 1.31 -22.32 16.29
N HIS A 23 2.04 -21.21 16.34
CA HIS A 23 1.70 -20.08 17.22
C HIS A 23 0.37 -19.44 16.78
N ILE A 24 0.14 -19.25 15.47
CA ILE A 24 -1.11 -18.71 14.94
C ILE A 24 -2.30 -19.56 15.38
N ARG A 25 -2.24 -20.89 15.22
CA ARG A 25 -3.32 -21.79 15.67
C ARG A 25 -3.60 -21.70 17.17
N LYS A 26 -2.56 -21.50 18.00
CA LYS A 26 -2.73 -21.31 19.45
C LYS A 26 -3.37 -19.96 19.77
N ILE A 27 -2.97 -18.88 19.08
CA ILE A 27 -3.51 -17.54 19.25
C ILE A 27 -5.00 -17.53 18.87
N GLU A 28 -5.37 -18.12 17.72
CA GLU A 28 -6.75 -18.27 17.27
C GLU A 28 -7.57 -19.12 18.26
N GLY A 29 -7.02 -20.26 18.70
CA GLY A 29 -7.67 -21.13 19.71
C GLY A 29 -7.84 -20.43 21.07
N GLY A 30 -6.93 -19.54 21.42
CA GLY A 30 -6.97 -18.71 22.63
C GLY A 30 -7.93 -17.50 22.53
N LYS A 31 -8.55 -17.28 21.35
CA LYS A 31 -9.47 -16.14 21.06
C LYS A 31 -8.84 -14.78 21.37
N VAL A 32 -7.54 -14.62 21.16
CA VAL A 32 -6.85 -13.32 21.29
C VAL A 32 -7.30 -12.42 20.16
N LYS A 33 -8.00 -11.33 20.48
CA LYS A 33 -8.53 -10.37 19.50
C LYS A 33 -7.68 -9.12 19.37
N SER A 34 -6.94 -8.77 20.41
CA SER A 34 -6.12 -7.57 20.47
C SER A 34 -4.86 -7.86 21.30
N LEU A 35 -3.85 -7.08 21.08
CA LEU A 35 -2.60 -7.11 21.85
C LEU A 35 -2.35 -5.69 22.35
N ASP A 36 -1.95 -5.56 23.60
CA ASP A 36 -1.48 -4.29 24.15
C ASP A 36 -0.05 -4.05 23.63
N MET A 37 0.10 -3.02 22.83
CA MET A 37 1.37 -2.65 22.20
C MET A 37 1.92 -1.40 22.89
N PRO A 38 3.25 -1.32 23.11
CA PRO A 38 3.87 -0.08 23.53
C PRO A 38 3.74 0.97 22.42
N LYS A 39 3.68 2.26 22.79
CA LYS A 39 3.52 3.36 21.83
C LYS A 39 4.64 3.40 20.78
N GLU A 40 5.84 3.02 21.20
CA GLU A 40 7.02 2.93 20.34
C GLU A 40 6.86 1.93 19.19
N ALA A 41 5.94 0.98 19.31
CA ALA A 41 5.64 0.05 18.23
C ALA A 41 4.88 0.68 17.06
N LEU A 42 4.38 1.90 17.23
CA LEU A 42 3.79 2.70 16.16
C LEU A 42 4.84 3.42 15.33
N PHE A 43 6.06 3.61 15.85
CA PHE A 43 7.11 4.29 15.09
C PHE A 43 7.45 3.52 13.82
N GLY A 44 7.54 4.27 12.71
CA GLY A 44 7.80 3.72 11.39
C GLY A 44 6.56 3.14 10.69
N GLN A 45 5.42 3.06 11.37
CA GLN A 45 4.16 2.71 10.70
C GLN A 45 3.68 3.88 9.84
N VAL A 46 2.99 3.57 8.76
CA VAL A 46 2.46 4.56 7.82
C VAL A 46 0.96 4.67 7.99
N ILE A 47 0.45 5.89 8.13
CA ILE A 47 -0.98 6.18 8.28
C ILE A 47 -1.70 5.87 6.95
N ALA A 48 -2.77 5.07 7.03
CA ALA A 48 -3.50 4.61 5.84
C ALA A 48 -4.56 5.59 5.34
N LYS A 49 -5.09 6.46 6.22
CA LYS A 49 -6.17 7.42 5.89
C LYS A 49 -5.91 8.76 6.55
N ASP A 50 -6.41 9.83 5.91
CA ASP A 50 -6.38 11.16 6.50
C ASP A 50 -7.04 11.18 7.88
N ILE A 51 -6.37 11.80 8.83
CA ILE A 51 -6.88 11.98 10.19
C ILE A 51 -7.44 13.39 10.32
N LEU A 52 -8.74 13.44 10.57
CA LEU A 52 -9.49 14.67 10.70
C LEU A 52 -9.70 15.04 12.17
N ASP A 53 -9.57 16.31 12.48
CA ASP A 53 -10.08 16.85 13.75
C ASP A 53 -11.61 16.78 13.74
N LYS A 54 -12.19 16.09 14.71
CA LYS A 54 -13.65 15.91 14.83
C LYS A 54 -14.41 17.22 15.10
N SER A 55 -13.73 18.25 15.59
CA SER A 55 -14.34 19.55 15.93
C SER A 55 -14.35 20.51 14.75
N THR A 56 -13.28 20.53 13.95
CA THR A 56 -13.11 21.47 12.83
C THR A 56 -13.38 20.83 11.47
N GLY A 57 -13.19 19.51 11.35
CA GLY A 57 -13.24 18.78 10.10
C GLY A 57 -11.99 18.97 9.21
N GLU A 58 -10.97 19.64 9.74
CA GLU A 58 -9.71 19.84 9.04
C GLU A 58 -8.82 18.59 9.13
N ILE A 59 -8.02 18.36 8.08
CA ILE A 59 -7.02 17.30 8.08
C ILE A 59 -5.86 17.73 8.97
N VAL A 60 -5.63 16.98 10.04
CA VAL A 60 -4.51 17.23 10.97
C VAL A 60 -3.28 16.42 10.57
N VAL A 61 -3.48 15.18 10.14
CA VAL A 61 -2.40 14.34 9.62
C VAL A 61 -2.88 13.69 8.32
N GLU A 62 -2.12 13.86 7.26
CA GLU A 62 -2.44 13.30 5.96
C GLU A 62 -2.14 11.80 5.89
N ALA A 63 -2.89 11.09 5.07
CA ALA A 63 -2.58 9.72 4.70
C ALA A 63 -1.15 9.65 4.14
N ASN A 64 -0.53 8.48 4.27
CA ASN A 64 0.85 8.25 3.84
C ASN A 64 1.94 8.93 4.70
N THR A 65 1.57 9.56 5.81
CA THR A 65 2.53 10.09 6.78
C THR A 65 3.11 8.95 7.63
N VAL A 66 4.43 8.97 7.84
CA VAL A 66 5.11 8.03 8.75
C VAL A 66 4.95 8.52 10.18
N ILE A 67 4.60 7.63 11.08
CA ILE A 67 4.52 7.94 12.51
C ILE A 67 5.93 8.02 13.08
N ASP A 68 6.31 9.18 13.53
CA ASP A 68 7.59 9.50 14.15
C ASP A 68 7.41 10.20 15.51
N GLU A 69 8.50 10.70 16.08
CA GLU A 69 8.49 11.41 17.36
C GLU A 69 7.72 12.75 17.31
N GLU A 70 7.53 13.34 16.13
CA GLU A 70 6.79 14.59 15.96
C GLU A 70 5.30 14.32 15.75
N THR A 71 4.96 13.28 14.99
CA THR A 71 3.58 12.91 14.65
C THR A 71 2.85 12.25 15.81
N LEU A 72 3.53 11.42 16.62
CA LEU A 72 2.91 10.68 17.71
C LEU A 72 2.21 11.57 18.75
N PRO A 73 2.81 12.67 19.24
CA PRO A 73 2.13 13.59 20.16
C PRO A 73 0.85 14.19 19.59
N ILE A 74 0.84 14.53 18.30
CA ILE A 74 -0.35 15.08 17.60
C ILE A 74 -1.48 14.05 17.62
N LEU A 75 -1.17 12.80 17.34
CA LEU A 75 -2.14 11.70 17.36
C LEU A 75 -2.71 11.46 18.77
N GLU A 76 -1.89 11.63 19.81
CA GLU A 76 -2.31 11.50 21.20
C GLU A 76 -3.26 12.65 21.64
N GLU A 77 -2.99 13.90 21.22
CA GLU A 77 -3.84 15.05 21.53
C GLU A 77 -5.25 14.91 20.93
N LEU A 78 -5.36 14.29 19.75
CA LEU A 78 -6.64 14.04 19.08
C LEU A 78 -7.51 12.99 19.81
N ASN A 79 -6.94 12.25 20.76
CA ASN A 79 -7.61 11.22 21.55
C ASN A 79 -8.48 10.28 20.68
N LEU A 80 -7.87 9.75 19.62
CA LEU A 80 -8.54 8.88 18.65
C LEU A 80 -8.77 7.50 19.25
N ALA A 81 -9.95 6.92 18.97
CA ALA A 81 -10.27 5.57 19.38
C ALA A 81 -9.48 4.52 18.57
N GLU A 82 -9.24 4.80 17.29
CA GLU A 82 -8.59 3.90 16.34
C GLU A 82 -7.80 4.71 15.32
N ILE A 83 -6.66 4.17 14.91
CA ILE A 83 -5.82 4.68 13.81
C ILE A 83 -5.59 3.52 12.85
N GLU A 84 -5.87 3.72 11.57
CA GLU A 84 -5.58 2.74 10.54
C GLU A 84 -4.17 2.97 10.00
N THR A 85 -3.33 1.93 10.05
CA THR A 85 -1.98 1.94 9.47
C THR A 85 -1.88 0.93 8.32
N LEU A 86 -0.96 1.17 7.41
CA LEU A 86 -0.64 0.20 6.37
C LEU A 86 -0.01 -1.03 7.01
N TYR A 87 -0.37 -2.21 6.49
CA TYR A 87 0.30 -3.45 6.88
C TYR A 87 1.66 -3.51 6.22
N ILE A 88 2.69 -3.21 6.98
CA ILE A 88 4.09 -3.30 6.55
C ILE A 88 4.86 -4.23 7.49
N ASN A 89 5.79 -4.97 6.92
CA ASN A 89 6.76 -5.75 7.67
C ASN A 89 8.15 -5.62 7.01
N ASP A 90 9.19 -5.76 7.83
CA ASP A 90 10.57 -5.55 7.38
C ASP A 90 11.14 -6.67 6.48
N ILE A 91 10.34 -7.72 6.22
CA ILE A 91 10.81 -8.93 5.54
C ILE A 91 10.26 -9.03 4.11
N GLU A 92 8.94 -8.86 3.92
CA GLU A 92 8.26 -9.16 2.64
C GLU A 92 7.42 -8.00 2.10
N SER A 93 6.93 -7.12 2.96
CA SER A 93 5.98 -6.07 2.63
C SER A 93 6.44 -4.72 3.18
N GLY A 94 7.38 -4.08 2.51
CA GLY A 94 7.80 -2.72 2.83
C GLY A 94 6.78 -1.67 2.35
N PRO A 95 6.92 -0.41 2.76
CA PRO A 95 6.04 0.69 2.37
C PRO A 95 6.36 1.22 0.96
N TYR A 96 6.59 0.33 -0.01
CA TYR A 96 7.10 0.70 -1.34
C TYR A 96 6.21 1.67 -2.10
N ILE A 97 4.90 1.47 -2.08
CA ILE A 97 3.95 2.37 -2.74
C ILE A 97 3.87 3.70 -1.99
N ALA A 98 3.87 3.65 -0.67
CA ALA A 98 3.91 4.83 0.19
C ALA A 98 5.15 5.70 -0.08
N ASP A 99 6.33 5.06 -0.19
CA ASP A 99 7.59 5.74 -0.51
C ASP A 99 7.55 6.33 -1.93
N THR A 100 6.99 5.60 -2.89
CA THR A 100 6.82 6.06 -4.26
C THR A 100 5.93 7.30 -4.32
N LEU A 101 4.80 7.29 -3.62
CA LEU A 101 3.87 8.42 -3.56
C LEU A 101 4.50 9.65 -2.89
N ARG A 102 5.34 9.46 -1.87
CA ARG A 102 6.07 10.59 -1.25
C ARG A 102 7.14 11.18 -2.16
N ALA A 103 7.76 10.36 -3.00
CA ALA A 103 8.76 10.82 -3.97
C ALA A 103 8.14 11.43 -5.22
N ASP A 104 6.86 11.15 -5.51
CA ASP A 104 6.14 11.67 -6.66
C ASP A 104 5.77 13.15 -6.43
N SER A 105 6.22 14.00 -7.32
CA SER A 105 5.92 15.45 -7.30
C SER A 105 4.64 15.82 -8.03
N THR A 106 3.99 14.86 -8.71
CA THR A 106 2.77 15.12 -9.49
C THR A 106 1.54 15.12 -8.60
N THR A 107 0.64 16.07 -8.83
CA THR A 107 -0.58 16.25 -8.02
C THR A 107 -1.85 15.86 -8.76
N ASN A 108 -1.76 15.67 -10.06
CA ASN A 108 -2.91 15.34 -10.91
C ASN A 108 -2.52 14.47 -12.10
N GLU A 109 -3.52 13.85 -12.73
CA GLU A 109 -3.37 12.95 -13.87
C GLU A 109 -2.58 13.57 -15.03
N ILE A 110 -2.86 14.84 -15.35
CA ILE A 110 -2.22 15.51 -16.50
C ILE A 110 -0.72 15.69 -16.25
N GLU A 111 -0.35 16.11 -15.05
CA GLU A 111 1.06 16.24 -14.65
C GLU A 111 1.77 14.89 -14.74
N ALA A 112 1.16 13.82 -14.22
CA ALA A 112 1.72 12.48 -14.31
C ALA A 112 1.92 12.01 -15.75
N LEU A 113 0.94 12.23 -16.63
CA LEU A 113 1.05 11.90 -18.05
C LEU A 113 2.17 12.70 -18.73
N VAL A 114 2.32 13.99 -18.41
CA VAL A 114 3.39 14.85 -18.93
C VAL A 114 4.76 14.37 -18.47
N GLU A 115 4.92 14.01 -17.21
CA GLU A 115 6.19 13.48 -16.71
C GLU A 115 6.55 12.13 -17.35
N ILE A 116 5.59 11.21 -17.50
CA ILE A 116 5.80 9.97 -18.24
C ILE A 116 6.22 10.25 -19.68
N TYR A 117 5.57 11.21 -20.35
CA TYR A 117 5.91 11.60 -21.72
C TYR A 117 7.35 12.13 -21.81
N ARG A 118 7.77 13.02 -20.89
CA ARG A 118 9.13 13.57 -20.85
C ARG A 118 10.19 12.48 -20.66
N MET A 119 9.91 11.50 -19.81
CA MET A 119 10.82 10.38 -19.58
C MET A 119 10.95 9.48 -20.80
N MET A 120 9.85 9.24 -21.52
CA MET A 120 9.82 8.36 -22.69
C MET A 120 10.32 9.05 -23.97
N ARG A 121 10.16 10.38 -24.07
CA ARG A 121 10.53 11.20 -25.24
C ARG A 121 11.29 12.46 -24.81
N PRO A 122 12.53 12.29 -24.36
CA PRO A 122 13.34 13.44 -23.94
C PRO A 122 13.57 14.39 -25.12
N GLY A 123 13.37 15.69 -24.87
CA GLY A 123 13.56 16.74 -25.87
C GLY A 123 12.36 17.10 -26.73
N GLU A 124 11.26 16.33 -26.66
CA GLU A 124 10.00 16.70 -27.28
C GLU A 124 9.11 17.48 -26.30
N PRO A 125 8.51 18.62 -26.72
CA PRO A 125 7.59 19.35 -25.87
C PRO A 125 6.30 18.55 -25.66
N PRO A 126 5.90 18.26 -24.40
CA PRO A 126 4.69 17.50 -24.12
C PRO A 126 3.45 18.33 -24.39
N THR A 127 2.50 17.76 -25.15
CA THR A 127 1.11 18.25 -25.20
C THR A 127 0.22 17.24 -24.50
N LYS A 128 -0.93 17.68 -24.00
CA LYS A 128 -1.89 16.80 -23.32
C LYS A 128 -2.28 15.61 -24.20
N GLU A 129 -2.60 15.90 -25.46
CA GLU A 129 -3.03 14.91 -26.44
C GLU A 129 -1.92 13.89 -26.74
N ALA A 130 -0.69 14.37 -26.92
CA ALA A 130 0.45 13.50 -27.19
C ALA A 130 0.79 12.61 -25.98
N ALA A 131 0.74 13.17 -24.77
CA ALA A 131 0.99 12.44 -23.54
C ALA A 131 -0.07 11.35 -23.28
N THR A 132 -1.35 11.71 -23.42
CA THR A 132 -2.47 10.77 -23.28
C THR A 132 -2.39 9.65 -24.34
N THR A 133 -2.10 10.01 -25.60
CA THR A 133 -1.98 9.03 -26.68
C THR A 133 -0.80 8.07 -26.42
N LEU A 134 0.33 8.59 -25.96
CA LEU A 134 1.49 7.76 -25.62
C LEU A 134 1.14 6.76 -24.53
N PHE A 135 0.54 7.23 -23.44
CA PHE A 135 0.17 6.39 -22.29
C PHE A 135 -0.82 5.29 -22.68
N ASN A 136 -1.88 5.65 -23.41
CA ASN A 136 -2.86 4.68 -23.89
C ASN A 136 -2.23 3.63 -24.82
N ASN A 137 -1.30 4.04 -25.68
CA ASN A 137 -0.60 3.11 -26.57
C ASN A 137 0.37 2.18 -25.82
N LEU A 138 0.87 2.58 -24.66
CA LEU A 138 1.77 1.75 -23.86
C LEU A 138 1.05 0.58 -23.17
N PHE A 139 -0.21 0.77 -22.75
CA PHE A 139 -0.87 -0.19 -21.85
C PHE A 139 -2.22 -0.70 -22.36
N PHE A 140 -2.99 0.12 -23.09
CA PHE A 140 -4.40 -0.13 -23.37
C PHE A 140 -4.75 -0.29 -24.84
N ASN A 141 -3.79 -0.17 -25.74
CA ASN A 141 -4.03 -0.29 -27.18
C ASN A 141 -3.60 -1.66 -27.68
N ALA A 142 -4.57 -2.52 -28.05
CA ALA A 142 -4.34 -3.87 -28.55
C ALA A 142 -3.49 -3.95 -29.83
N GLU A 143 -3.44 -2.89 -30.64
CA GLU A 143 -2.59 -2.82 -31.83
C GLU A 143 -1.11 -2.56 -31.50
N ARG A 144 -0.84 -2.00 -30.32
CA ARG A 144 0.48 -1.56 -29.89
C ARG A 144 1.05 -2.36 -28.75
N TYR A 145 0.20 -2.95 -27.95
CA TYR A 145 0.55 -3.72 -26.77
C TYR A 145 -0.25 -5.01 -26.72
N ASP A 146 0.45 -6.11 -26.56
CA ASP A 146 -0.14 -7.45 -26.44
C ASP A 146 0.56 -8.24 -25.35
N LEU A 147 -0.23 -8.65 -24.37
CA LEU A 147 0.22 -9.59 -23.37
C LEU A 147 -0.09 -11.01 -23.89
N SER A 148 0.94 -11.74 -24.27
CA SER A 148 0.75 -13.11 -24.77
C SER A 148 -0.07 -13.97 -23.80
N ALA A 149 -0.77 -15.01 -24.30
CA ALA A 149 -1.57 -15.90 -23.46
C ALA A 149 -0.79 -16.47 -22.27
N VAL A 150 0.49 -16.81 -22.46
CA VAL A 150 1.38 -17.27 -21.40
C VAL A 150 1.69 -16.14 -20.41
N GLY A 151 1.92 -14.93 -20.91
CA GLY A 151 2.11 -13.73 -20.09
C GLY A 151 0.90 -13.46 -19.23
N ARG A 152 -0.30 -13.46 -19.80
CA ARG A 152 -1.57 -13.28 -19.09
C ARG A 152 -1.77 -14.36 -18.03
N MET A 153 -1.53 -15.62 -18.36
CA MET A 153 -1.65 -16.71 -17.38
C MET A 153 -0.70 -16.52 -16.18
N LYS A 154 0.56 -16.15 -16.42
CA LYS A 154 1.52 -15.90 -15.34
C LYS A 154 1.13 -14.69 -14.50
N PHE A 155 0.66 -13.62 -15.13
CA PHE A 155 0.16 -12.41 -14.47
C PHE A 155 -1.00 -12.75 -13.54
N ASN A 156 -2.04 -13.42 -14.06
CA ASN A 156 -3.20 -13.83 -13.28
C ASN A 156 -2.82 -14.73 -12.10
N LYS A 157 -1.97 -15.73 -12.35
CA LYS A 157 -1.48 -16.61 -11.28
C LYS A 157 -0.75 -15.85 -10.17
N ARG A 158 0.04 -14.84 -10.54
CA ARG A 158 0.78 -14.01 -9.56
C ARG A 158 -0.14 -13.19 -8.68
N LEU A 159 -1.22 -12.66 -9.24
CA LEU A 159 -2.17 -11.80 -8.57
C LEU A 159 -3.39 -12.53 -8.00
N GLY A 160 -3.49 -13.86 -8.19
CA GLY A 160 -4.65 -14.62 -7.72
C GLY A 160 -5.95 -14.28 -8.45
N ILE A 161 -5.86 -13.77 -9.69
CA ILE A 161 -7.00 -13.39 -10.52
C ILE A 161 -7.52 -14.63 -11.26
N GLU A 162 -8.80 -14.96 -11.07
CA GLU A 162 -9.47 -16.04 -11.77
C GLU A 162 -10.29 -15.49 -12.94
N GLY A 163 -10.34 -16.23 -14.06
CA GLY A 163 -11.30 -16.00 -15.15
C GLY A 163 -11.00 -14.90 -16.14
N SER A 164 -9.80 -14.33 -16.20
CA SER A 164 -9.40 -13.34 -17.21
C SER A 164 -8.74 -13.96 -18.45
N GLU A 165 -9.08 -15.19 -18.77
CA GLU A 165 -8.63 -15.84 -20.00
C GLU A 165 -9.13 -15.07 -21.24
N GLY A 166 -8.23 -14.66 -22.11
CA GLY A 166 -8.52 -14.04 -23.40
C GLY A 166 -8.30 -12.53 -23.49
N ASN A 167 -8.05 -11.81 -22.40
CA ASN A 167 -7.72 -10.40 -22.47
C ASN A 167 -6.21 -10.18 -22.67
N SER A 168 -5.83 -9.74 -23.88
CA SER A 168 -4.43 -9.53 -24.27
C SER A 168 -3.87 -8.17 -23.86
N ILE A 169 -4.72 -7.23 -23.41
CA ILE A 169 -4.32 -5.91 -22.93
C ILE A 169 -4.57 -5.79 -21.42
N LEU A 170 -3.90 -4.86 -20.78
CA LEU A 170 -4.15 -4.55 -19.38
C LEU A 170 -5.48 -3.81 -19.22
N SER A 171 -6.13 -4.01 -18.09
CA SER A 171 -7.28 -3.24 -17.62
C SER A 171 -6.91 -2.41 -16.39
N ASP A 172 -7.74 -1.45 -16.05
CA ASP A 172 -7.58 -0.66 -14.82
C ASP A 172 -7.56 -1.57 -13.57
N ASP A 173 -8.39 -2.60 -13.57
CA ASP A 173 -8.43 -3.60 -12.49
C ASP A 173 -7.12 -4.39 -12.36
N ASP A 174 -6.46 -4.70 -13.49
CA ASP A 174 -5.15 -5.35 -13.49
C ASP A 174 -4.10 -4.45 -12.81
N ILE A 175 -4.12 -3.15 -13.10
CA ILE A 175 -3.20 -2.18 -12.50
C ILE A 175 -3.47 -2.07 -11.00
N LEU A 176 -4.73 -1.88 -10.59
CA LEU A 176 -5.11 -1.80 -9.19
C LEU A 176 -4.73 -3.06 -8.41
N SER A 177 -4.92 -4.25 -9.03
CA SER A 177 -4.55 -5.52 -8.41
C SER A 177 -3.03 -5.70 -8.28
N THR A 178 -2.26 -5.07 -9.17
CA THR A 178 -0.79 -5.09 -9.09
C THR A 178 -0.27 -4.18 -7.96
N LEU A 179 -0.98 -3.08 -7.67
CA LEU A 179 -0.60 -2.11 -6.64
C LEU A 179 -1.01 -2.55 -5.22
N LYS A 180 -1.99 -3.43 -5.11
CA LYS A 180 -2.43 -4.04 -3.83
C LYS A 180 -1.45 -5.08 -3.32
#